data_4d1721de4387770f9957b12a63229e49
#
_entry.id   4d1721de4387770f9957b12a63229e49
#
_cell.length_a   1.000
_cell.length_b   1.000
_cell.length_c   1.000
_cell.angle_alpha   90.00
_cell.angle_beta   90.00
_cell.angle_gamma   90.00
#
_symmetry.space_group_name_H-M   'P 1'
#
loop_
_entity.id
_entity.type
_entity.pdbx_description
1 polymer ?
#
loop_
_entity_poly.entity_id
_entity_poly.type
_entity_poly.pdbx_seq_one_letter_code
_entity_poly.pdbx_strand_id
1 'polypeptide(L)' 'MKKTLKSQEVISSISKKIELKKALRQARSDKDKKEIDKITKKIDKIETKLSSSPLSKS' A
#
# COMPACT_ATOMS: atom_id res chain seq x y z
N MET A 1 7.55 6.59 -23.70
CA MET A 1 7.34 6.75 -23.26
C MET A 1 7.58 6.95 -22.37
N LYS A 2 7.66 7.14 -21.79
CA LYS A 2 7.77 7.31 -21.01
C LYS A 2 7.36 7.40 -20.21
N LYS A 3 7.42 7.21 -19.60
CA LYS A 3 7.07 7.45 -18.91
C LYS A 3 6.93 7.55 -17.77
N THR A 4 7.47 7.87 -17.34
CA THR A 4 6.95 8.28 -16.08
C THR A 4 6.16 7.18 -15.44
N LEU A 5 5.65 7.44 -14.23
CA LEU A 5 4.79 6.49 -13.59
C LEU A 5 3.54 6.28 -14.39
N LYS A 6 3.28 5.05 -14.65
CA LYS A 6 2.09 4.73 -15.40
C LYS A 6 0.88 4.76 -14.50
N SER A 7 -0.20 5.25 -15.06
CA SER A 7 -1.44 5.29 -14.31
C SER A 7 -1.79 3.92 -13.75
N GLN A 8 -1.50 2.89 -14.53
CA GLN A 8 -1.81 1.54 -14.09
C GLN A 8 -1.06 1.15 -12.84
N GLU A 9 0.21 1.56 -12.76
CA GLU A 9 0.99 1.24 -11.57
C GLU A 9 0.47 1.95 -10.35
N VAL A 10 0.09 3.19 -10.52
CA VAL A 10 -0.46 3.95 -9.42
C VAL A 10 -1.78 3.35 -8.96
N ILE A 11 -2.64 3.07 -9.92
CA ILE A 11 -3.94 2.48 -9.60
C ILE A 11 -3.76 1.13 -8.92
N SER A 12 -2.83 0.35 -9.41
CA SER A 12 -2.56 -0.96 -8.85
C SER A 12 -2.08 -0.86 -7.41
N SER A 13 -1.19 0.09 -7.15
CA SER A 13 -0.69 0.29 -5.80
C SER A 13 -1.81 0.72 -4.86
N ILE A 14 -2.66 1.61 -5.32
CA ILE A 14 -3.77 2.08 -4.51
C ILE A 14 -4.74 0.93 -4.24
N SER A 15 -5.02 0.13 -5.25
CA SER A 15 -5.89 -1.02 -5.08
C SER A 15 -5.33 -1.98 -4.03
N LYS A 16 -4.05 -2.27 -4.12
CA LYS A 16 -3.43 -3.15 -3.17
C LYS A 16 -3.49 -2.58 -1.77
N LYS A 17 -3.27 -1.29 -1.66
CA LYS A 17 -3.33 -0.63 -0.36
C LYS A 17 -4.72 -0.79 0.25
N ILE A 18 -5.74 -0.59 -0.56
CA ILE A 18 -7.12 -0.73 -0.09
C ILE A 18 -7.38 -2.15 0.37
N GLU A 19 -6.95 -3.13 -0.41
CA GLU A 19 -7.13 -4.53 -0.04
C GLU A 19 -6.40 -4.86 1.24
N LEU A 20 -5.19 -4.35 1.36
CA LEU A 20 -4.41 -4.59 2.57
C LEU A 20 -5.08 -3.96 3.78
N LYS A 21 -5.66 -2.80 3.60
CA LYS A 21 -6.37 -2.16 4.70
C LYS A 21 -7.56 -2.97 5.13
N LYS A 22 -8.27 -3.56 4.18
CA LYS A 22 -9.39 -4.43 4.50
C LYS A 22 -8.92 -5.65 5.25
N ALA A 23 -7.82 -6.23 4.79
CA ALA A 23 -7.26 -7.40 5.45
C ALA A 23 -6.77 -7.03 6.85
N LEU A 24 -6.22 -5.83 7.00
CA LEU A 24 -5.78 -5.38 8.30
C LEU A 24 -6.95 -5.28 9.27
N ARG A 25 -8.05 -4.76 8.79
CA ARG A 25 -9.25 -4.68 9.59
C ARG A 25 -9.67 -6.05 10.09
N GLN A 26 -9.66 -7.00 9.17
CA GLN A 26 -10.04 -8.36 9.51
C GLN A 26 -9.07 -8.97 10.52
N ALA A 27 -7.79 -8.75 10.30
CA ALA A 27 -6.77 -9.26 11.20
C ALA A 27 -6.93 -8.67 12.59
N ARG A 28 -7.26 -7.39 12.66
CA ARG A 28 -7.47 -6.73 13.94
C ARG A 28 -8.70 -7.29 14.64
N SER A 29 -9.72 -7.56 13.87
CA SER A 29 -10.92 -8.16 14.42
C SER A 29 -10.63 -9.55 14.97
N ASP A 30 -9.75 -10.27 14.28
CA ASP A 30 -9.33 -11.60 14.70
C ASP A 30 -8.27 -11.56 15.80
N LYS A 31 -7.77 -10.37 16.07
CA LYS A 31 -6.70 -10.19 17.06
C LYS A 31 -5.46 -10.98 16.69
N ASP A 32 -5.19 -11.07 15.42
CA ASP A 32 -4.04 -11.79 14.91
C ASP A 32 -2.87 -10.83 14.75
N LYS A 33 -2.09 -10.71 15.78
CA LYS A 33 -0.99 -9.75 15.78
C LYS A 33 0.03 -10.01 14.69
N LYS A 34 0.28 -11.27 14.39
CA LYS A 34 1.24 -11.60 13.35
C LYS A 34 0.77 -11.10 12.00
N GLU A 35 -0.49 -11.30 11.71
CA GLU A 35 -1.06 -10.82 10.46
C GLU A 35 -1.08 -9.31 10.42
N ILE A 36 -1.44 -8.71 11.53
CA ILE A 36 -1.47 -7.25 11.61
C ILE A 36 -0.10 -6.69 11.26
N ASP A 37 0.94 -7.28 11.84
CA ASP A 37 2.29 -6.81 11.60
C ASP A 37 2.69 -6.98 10.14
N LYS A 38 2.41 -8.14 9.57
CA LYS A 38 2.71 -8.40 8.17
C LYS A 38 2.02 -7.41 7.25
N ILE A 39 0.74 -7.24 7.47
CA ILE A 39 -0.06 -6.37 6.61
C ILE A 39 0.39 -4.94 6.77
N THR A 40 0.66 -4.52 7.99
CA THR A 40 1.13 -3.17 8.24
C THR A 40 2.42 -2.89 7.50
N LYS A 41 3.33 -3.84 7.50
CA LYS A 41 4.59 -3.67 6.79
C LYS A 41 4.39 -3.55 5.29
N LYS A 42 3.46 -4.32 4.76
CA LYS A 42 3.16 -4.24 3.34
C LYS A 42 2.58 -2.89 2.98
N ILE A 43 1.66 -2.41 3.79
CA ILE A 43 1.06 -1.11 3.55
C ILE A 43 2.13 -0.03 3.62
N ASP A 44 3.00 -0.13 4.60
CA ASP A 44 4.07 0.84 4.77
C ASP A 44 4.97 0.90 3.54
N LYS A 45 5.29 -0.25 2.98
CA LYS A 45 6.10 -0.29 1.77
C LYS A 45 5.43 0.40 0.62
N ILE A 46 4.13 0.17 0.46
CA ILE A 46 3.39 0.80 -0.62
C ILE A 46 3.34 2.30 -0.41
N GLU A 47 3.08 2.73 0.80
CA GLU A 47 3.03 4.15 1.09
C GLU A 47 4.38 4.82 0.87
N THR A 48 5.43 4.14 1.26
CA THR A 48 6.77 4.67 1.04
C THR A 48 7.05 4.81 -0.45
N LYS A 49 6.64 3.81 -1.20
CA LYS A 49 6.85 3.84 -2.64
C LYS A 49 6.10 5.00 -3.28
N LEU A 50 4.87 5.19 -2.89
CA LEU A 50 4.07 6.29 -3.41
C LEU A 50 4.64 7.63 -2.99
N SER A 51 5.11 7.69 -1.77
CA SER A 51 5.70 8.89 -1.22
C SER A 51 6.99 9.27 -1.92
N SER A 52 7.72 8.27 -2.37
CA SER A 52 8.99 8.49 -3.06
C SER A 52 8.80 8.96 -4.49
N SER A 53 7.59 8.93 -4.96
CA SER A 53 7.31 9.34 -6.32
C SER A 53 7.72 10.80 -6.51
N PRO A 54 8.31 11.12 -7.65
CA PRO A 54 8.68 12.52 -7.91
C PRO A 54 7.48 13.45 -7.84
N LEU A 55 6.32 12.92 -8.13
CA LEU A 55 5.12 13.74 -8.12
C LEU A 55 4.69 14.15 -6.72
N SER A 56 4.97 13.31 -5.76
CA SER A 56 4.60 13.63 -4.39
C SER A 56 5.68 14.37 -3.65
N LYS A 57 6.79 14.56 -4.29
CA LYS A 57 7.82 15.34 -3.67
C LYS A 57 7.45 16.80 -3.68
N SER A 58 7.53 17.42 -2.60
CA SER A 58 7.18 18.83 -2.55
C SER A 58 8.37 19.72 -2.29
#